data_37b16c64e540fbc75603ae60d1d5b255
#
_entry.id   37b16c64e540fbc75603ae60d1d5b255
#
_cell.length_a   1.000
_cell.length_b   1.000
_cell.length_c   1.000
_cell.angle_alpha   90.00
_cell.angle_beta   90.00
_cell.angle_gamma   90.00
#
_symmetry.space_group_name_H-M   'P 1'
#
loop_
_entity.id
_entity.type
_entity.pdbx_description
1 polymer ?
#
loop_
_entity_poly.entity_id
_entity_poly.type
_entity_poly.pdbx_seq_one_letter_code
_entity_poly.pdbx_strand_id
1 'polypeptide(L)'
;MPRFSLIRRAVVALTALAAFAAPGAAHAESREVVIAYQDMVVPWRYAQASGEVEKATGYKVTFRKLDSGADVIRALASGSVQLGEAGSSPIAAGLSQGLDISPFWVLDNINDAEALVARNGSGVTSIAALKGKKIGVPFVSTSHFHTLVALQAAGVNPNDVKIVNLRPPEVAAAWTRGDIDATYIWDPVLAKVKQSGTVLTTSGQVAKQSGKATFDGFVVSRKFARANPEFVERFVKVLAAADADYRAHAAAWKVGSPQVAAVAKVSGANVADVPASLALYAFPTPAEQASPTWLGGGAQAGAAKSLAATAAFLKAQGTIQTVLADYSVGVDPQFVQKAAR
;
A
#
# COMPACT_ATOMS: atom_id res chain seq x y z
N MET A 1 52.76 -29.19 -83.44
CA MET A 1 53.78 -28.34 -82.90
C MET A 1 53.40 -27.85 -81.53
N PRO A 2 54.34 -27.72 -80.70
CA PRO A 2 54.23 -28.17 -79.31
C PRO A 2 54.10 -27.02 -78.28
N ARG A 3 53.81 -27.33 -77.02
CA ARG A 3 54.59 -26.88 -75.85
C ARG A 3 53.73 -26.97 -74.56
N PHE A 4 54.11 -27.85 -73.67
CA PHE A 4 54.68 -27.63 -72.31
C PHE A 4 53.94 -26.50 -71.55
N SER A 5 53.51 -26.64 -70.31
CA SER A 5 54.19 -27.25 -69.22
C SER A 5 53.53 -26.74 -67.91
N LEU A 6 53.77 -27.46 -66.88
CA LEU A 6 53.94 -27.11 -65.46
C LEU A 6 52.72 -27.22 -64.54
N ILE A 7 52.81 -28.35 -63.87
CA ILE A 7 52.22 -28.67 -62.58
C ILE A 7 52.76 -27.69 -61.55
N ARG A 8 51.89 -26.96 -60.89
CA ARG A 8 52.22 -26.34 -59.59
C ARG A 8 51.30 -26.94 -58.52
N ARG A 9 51.91 -27.73 -57.67
CA ARG A 9 51.35 -28.20 -56.43
C ARG A 9 51.15 -27.02 -55.50
N ALA A 10 49.92 -26.65 -55.20
CA ALA A 10 49.55 -25.72 -54.13
C ALA A 10 49.25 -26.56 -52.89
N VAL A 11 50.10 -26.42 -51.89
CA VAL A 11 49.90 -26.94 -50.53
C VAL A 11 48.85 -26.03 -49.88
N VAL A 12 47.65 -26.61 -49.62
CA VAL A 12 46.61 -25.93 -48.83
C VAL A 12 46.97 -26.16 -47.35
N ALA A 13 47.51 -25.12 -46.73
CA ALA A 13 47.63 -25.05 -45.29
C ALA A 13 46.25 -24.83 -44.66
N LEU A 14 45.72 -25.84 -44.00
CA LEU A 14 44.51 -25.75 -43.19
C LEU A 14 44.83 -25.01 -41.86
N THR A 15 44.60 -23.71 -41.80
CA THR A 15 44.61 -22.95 -40.55
C THR A 15 43.27 -23.19 -39.84
N ALA A 16 43.27 -24.03 -38.81
CA ALA A 16 42.17 -24.19 -37.89
C ALA A 16 42.02 -22.90 -37.07
N LEU A 17 41.02 -22.09 -37.38
CA LEU A 17 40.59 -20.95 -36.58
C LEU A 17 39.82 -21.50 -35.36
N ALA A 18 40.50 -21.62 -34.22
CA ALA A 18 39.87 -21.88 -32.94
C ALA A 18 39.07 -20.62 -32.57
N ALA A 19 37.75 -20.66 -32.83
CA ALA A 19 36.84 -19.66 -32.29
C ALA A 19 36.79 -19.79 -30.76
N PHE A 20 37.52 -18.95 -30.04
CA PHE A 20 37.29 -18.71 -28.61
C PHE A 20 35.89 -18.11 -28.51
N ALA A 21 34.94 -18.95 -28.14
CA ALA A 21 33.65 -18.49 -27.62
C ALA A 21 33.95 -17.73 -26.31
N ALA A 22 33.98 -16.43 -26.38
CA ALA A 22 33.96 -15.58 -25.18
C ALA A 22 32.70 -16.01 -24.37
N PRO A 23 32.84 -16.31 -23.08
CA PRO A 23 31.65 -16.52 -22.25
C PRO A 23 30.82 -15.25 -22.40
N GLY A 24 29.59 -15.40 -22.92
CA GLY A 24 28.65 -14.32 -23.03
C GLY A 24 28.56 -13.65 -21.67
N ALA A 25 28.86 -12.37 -21.61
CA ALA A 25 28.57 -11.58 -20.44
C ALA A 25 27.07 -11.76 -20.19
N ALA A 26 26.74 -12.60 -19.21
CA ALA A 26 25.40 -12.65 -18.67
C ALA A 26 25.12 -11.19 -18.29
N HIS A 27 24.24 -10.53 -19.03
CA HIS A 27 23.70 -9.26 -18.58
C HIS A 27 23.13 -9.56 -17.21
N ALA A 28 23.81 -9.08 -16.18
CA ALA A 28 23.25 -9.04 -14.85
C ALA A 28 21.95 -8.25 -15.02
N GLU A 29 20.81 -8.96 -14.99
CA GLU A 29 19.51 -8.34 -15.00
C GLU A 29 19.56 -7.21 -13.99
N SER A 30 19.28 -5.98 -14.42
CA SER A 30 19.39 -4.83 -13.53
C SER A 30 18.41 -5.08 -12.37
N ARG A 31 18.98 -5.35 -11.19
CA ARG A 31 18.20 -5.58 -9.97
C ARG A 31 17.62 -4.25 -9.50
N GLU A 32 16.70 -3.71 -10.26
CA GLU A 32 16.02 -2.45 -9.97
C GLU A 32 14.54 -2.71 -9.67
N VAL A 33 14.01 -1.97 -8.72
CA VAL A 33 12.61 -2.05 -8.32
C VAL A 33 12.09 -0.67 -7.95
N VAL A 34 10.85 -0.38 -8.35
CA VAL A 34 10.13 0.82 -7.93
C VAL A 34 9.05 0.42 -6.94
N ILE A 35 9.09 1.00 -5.75
CA ILE A 35 8.12 0.79 -4.68
C ILE A 35 7.29 2.07 -4.50
N ALA A 36 5.98 1.98 -4.68
CA ALA A 36 5.08 3.09 -4.41
C ALA A 36 4.74 3.17 -2.92
N TYR A 37 4.65 4.38 -2.39
CA TYR A 37 4.25 4.64 -1.02
C TYR A 37 3.36 5.87 -0.91
N GLN A 38 2.61 5.98 0.20
CA GLN A 38 1.75 7.10 0.52
C GLN A 38 2.29 7.88 1.73
N ASP A 39 1.74 9.06 2.00
CA ASP A 39 2.00 9.77 3.24
C ASP A 39 1.28 9.07 4.39
N MET A 40 1.92 8.06 4.96
CA MET A 40 1.43 7.30 6.11
C MET A 40 2.49 7.31 7.21
N VAL A 41 2.05 7.41 8.44
CA VAL A 41 2.91 7.40 9.62
C VAL A 41 3.02 5.96 10.13
N VAL A 42 3.98 5.19 9.58
CA VAL A 42 4.16 3.76 9.86
C VAL A 42 5.64 3.43 10.11
N PRO A 43 5.97 2.36 10.87
CA PRO A 43 7.34 2.08 11.32
C PRO A 43 8.34 1.86 10.18
N TRP A 44 7.95 1.19 9.10
CA TRP A 44 8.88 0.87 8.00
C TRP A 44 9.44 2.10 7.26
N ARG A 45 8.89 3.32 7.49
CA ARG A 45 9.48 4.57 6.99
C ARG A 45 10.91 4.77 7.48
N TYR A 46 11.23 4.25 8.66
CA TYR A 46 12.61 4.25 9.14
C TYR A 46 13.52 3.40 8.26
N ALA A 47 13.12 2.18 7.92
CA ALA A 47 13.86 1.32 7.02
C ALA A 47 13.99 1.91 5.59
N GLN A 48 12.92 2.57 5.12
CA GLN A 48 12.92 3.30 3.85
C GLN A 48 13.96 4.43 3.84
N ALA A 49 14.03 5.21 4.93
CA ALA A 49 14.93 6.37 5.02
C ALA A 49 16.39 5.99 5.27
N SER A 50 16.65 4.85 5.90
CA SER A 50 18.00 4.38 6.28
C SER A 50 18.69 3.53 5.22
N GLY A 51 18.02 3.20 4.09
CA GLY A 51 18.58 2.33 3.06
C GLY A 51 18.60 0.84 3.43
N GLU A 52 17.89 0.45 4.48
CA GLU A 52 17.84 -0.97 4.91
C GLU A 52 17.19 -1.87 3.86
N VAL A 53 16.26 -1.34 3.04
CA VAL A 53 15.63 -2.12 1.97
C VAL A 53 16.66 -2.51 0.92
N GLU A 54 17.45 -1.58 0.43
CA GLU A 54 18.51 -1.82 -0.56
C GLU A 54 19.58 -2.74 0.01
N LYS A 55 20.01 -2.51 1.24
CA LYS A 55 21.00 -3.30 1.94
C LYS A 55 20.55 -4.75 2.13
N ALA A 56 19.30 -4.98 2.54
CA ALA A 56 18.77 -6.32 2.77
C ALA A 56 18.50 -7.08 1.48
N THR A 57 17.99 -6.38 0.46
CA THR A 57 17.56 -7.02 -0.79
C THR A 57 18.67 -7.16 -1.83
N GLY A 58 19.65 -6.25 -1.83
CA GLY A 58 20.67 -6.14 -2.87
C GLY A 58 20.16 -5.58 -4.19
N TYR A 59 19.00 -4.92 -4.17
CA TYR A 59 18.40 -4.24 -5.31
C TYR A 59 18.62 -2.74 -5.19
N LYS A 60 18.68 -2.05 -6.32
CA LYS A 60 18.53 -0.61 -6.38
C LYS A 60 17.02 -0.30 -6.28
N VAL A 61 16.62 0.42 -5.23
CA VAL A 61 15.22 0.71 -4.95
C VAL A 61 14.92 2.19 -5.26
N THR A 62 13.87 2.42 -6.03
CA THR A 62 13.32 3.76 -6.22
C THR A 62 12.00 3.85 -5.48
N PHE A 63 11.90 4.71 -4.49
CA PHE A 63 10.66 4.98 -3.80
C PHE A 63 9.88 6.08 -4.52
N ARG A 64 8.63 5.75 -4.91
CA ARG A 64 7.74 6.70 -5.59
C ARG A 64 6.57 7.05 -4.68
N LYS A 65 6.52 8.31 -4.26
CA LYS A 65 5.38 8.84 -3.52
C LYS A 65 4.17 9.00 -4.44
N LEU A 66 3.02 8.52 -3.99
CA LEU A 66 1.72 8.69 -4.64
C LEU A 66 0.70 9.14 -3.60
N ASP A 67 -0.30 9.91 -4.02
CA ASP A 67 -1.20 10.61 -3.10
C ASP A 67 -2.33 9.72 -2.56
N SER A 68 -2.59 8.56 -3.19
CA SER A 68 -3.67 7.66 -2.75
C SER A 68 -3.42 6.21 -3.13
N GLY A 69 -4.06 5.26 -2.42
CA GLY A 69 -4.00 3.85 -2.77
C GLY A 69 -4.57 3.54 -4.15
N ALA A 70 -5.54 4.32 -4.63
CA ALA A 70 -6.06 4.20 -5.99
C ALA A 70 -4.99 4.57 -7.04
N ASP A 71 -4.14 5.58 -6.75
CA ASP A 71 -2.99 5.93 -7.61
C ASP A 71 -1.94 4.79 -7.61
N VAL A 72 -1.70 4.17 -6.44
CA VAL A 72 -0.80 3.01 -6.33
C VAL A 72 -1.29 1.83 -7.16
N ILE A 73 -2.57 1.47 -7.07
CA ILE A 73 -3.15 0.38 -7.87
C ILE A 73 -3.07 0.68 -9.37
N ARG A 74 -3.30 1.93 -9.79
CA ARG A 74 -3.11 2.33 -11.20
C ARG A 74 -1.64 2.22 -11.64
N ALA A 75 -0.70 2.59 -10.78
CA ALA A 75 0.73 2.48 -11.08
C ALA A 75 1.19 1.02 -11.19
N LEU A 76 0.65 0.11 -10.36
CA LEU A 76 0.84 -1.34 -10.48
C LEU A 76 0.24 -1.86 -11.80
N ALA A 77 -0.98 -1.45 -12.15
CA ALA A 77 -1.65 -1.85 -13.38
C ALA A 77 -0.88 -1.45 -14.64
N SER A 78 -0.27 -0.28 -14.64
CA SER A 78 0.58 0.20 -15.76
C SER A 78 1.98 -0.40 -15.77
N GLY A 79 2.39 -1.14 -14.74
CA GLY A 79 3.75 -1.67 -14.58
C GLY A 79 4.79 -0.61 -14.22
N SER A 80 4.38 0.63 -13.93
CA SER A 80 5.30 1.73 -13.59
C SER A 80 5.87 1.62 -12.17
N VAL A 81 5.30 0.74 -11.34
CA VAL A 81 5.83 0.27 -10.06
C VAL A 81 5.64 -1.24 -9.96
N GLN A 82 6.48 -1.92 -9.18
CA GLN A 82 6.42 -3.36 -8.97
C GLN A 82 5.73 -3.73 -7.67
N LEU A 83 5.88 -2.89 -6.65
CA LEU A 83 5.23 -3.02 -5.35
C LEU A 83 4.64 -1.66 -4.93
N GLY A 84 3.69 -1.71 -4.00
CA GLY A 84 3.18 -0.50 -3.38
C GLY A 84 2.26 -0.78 -2.21
N GLU A 85 2.12 0.21 -1.34
CA GLU A 85 1.20 0.16 -0.21
C GLU A 85 -0.17 0.74 -0.60
N ALA A 86 -1.22 0.05 -0.21
CA ALA A 86 -2.58 0.50 -0.48
C ALA A 86 -3.55 -0.03 0.58
N GLY A 87 -4.61 0.70 0.82
CA GLY A 87 -5.71 0.24 1.67
C GLY A 87 -6.49 -0.93 1.06
N SER A 88 -7.19 -1.68 1.89
CA SER A 88 -8.00 -2.82 1.47
C SER A 88 -9.07 -2.45 0.43
N SER A 89 -9.57 -1.23 0.45
CA SER A 89 -10.58 -0.77 -0.53
C SER A 89 -10.02 -0.65 -1.96
N PRO A 90 -8.93 0.08 -2.24
CA PRO A 90 -8.35 0.09 -3.58
C PRO A 90 -7.78 -1.29 -3.98
N ILE A 91 -7.29 -2.12 -3.04
CA ILE A 91 -6.88 -3.50 -3.33
C ILE A 91 -8.07 -4.31 -3.83
N ALA A 92 -9.20 -4.27 -3.12
CA ALA A 92 -10.42 -4.98 -3.52
C ALA A 92 -10.92 -4.53 -4.90
N ALA A 93 -10.89 -3.22 -5.18
CA ALA A 93 -11.26 -2.68 -6.48
C ALA A 93 -10.32 -3.16 -7.60
N GLY A 94 -9.00 -3.17 -7.37
CA GLY A 94 -8.01 -3.66 -8.34
C GLY A 94 -8.17 -5.14 -8.65
N LEU A 95 -8.35 -5.99 -7.64
CA LEU A 95 -8.61 -7.41 -7.82
C LEU A 95 -9.93 -7.66 -8.57
N SER A 96 -10.97 -6.90 -8.26
CA SER A 96 -12.27 -6.95 -8.96
C SER A 96 -12.18 -6.61 -10.44
N GLN A 97 -11.19 -5.79 -10.82
CA GLN A 97 -10.89 -5.44 -12.22
C GLN A 97 -9.99 -6.48 -12.92
N GLY A 98 -9.62 -7.56 -12.23
CA GLY A 98 -8.78 -8.61 -12.78
C GLY A 98 -7.30 -8.28 -12.88
N LEU A 99 -6.80 -7.29 -12.11
CA LEU A 99 -5.38 -6.96 -12.11
C LEU A 99 -4.53 -8.12 -11.54
N ASP A 100 -3.39 -8.41 -12.18
CA ASP A 100 -2.44 -9.47 -11.76
C ASP A 100 -1.56 -8.97 -10.61
N ILE A 101 -2.20 -8.71 -9.47
CA ILE A 101 -1.60 -8.20 -8.24
C ILE A 101 -1.95 -9.10 -7.05
N SER A 102 -1.15 -9.05 -5.99
CA SER A 102 -1.43 -9.75 -4.73
C SER A 102 -1.02 -8.91 -3.52
N PRO A 103 -1.90 -8.69 -2.54
CA PRO A 103 -1.48 -8.34 -1.20
C PRO A 103 -0.71 -9.50 -0.57
N PHE A 104 0.48 -9.23 -0.03
CA PHE A 104 1.41 -10.23 0.52
C PHE A 104 1.90 -9.90 1.94
N TRP A 105 1.62 -8.69 2.42
CA TRP A 105 1.92 -8.21 3.76
C TRP A 105 0.80 -7.30 4.24
N VAL A 106 0.29 -7.52 5.44
CA VAL A 106 -0.59 -6.56 6.13
C VAL A 106 0.31 -5.53 6.79
N LEU A 107 0.27 -4.31 6.27
CA LEU A 107 1.07 -3.21 6.77
C LEU A 107 0.60 -2.81 8.16
N ASP A 108 -0.72 -2.71 8.32
CA ASP A 108 -1.36 -2.44 9.60
C ASP A 108 -2.86 -2.81 9.58
N ASN A 109 -3.43 -2.95 10.77
CA ASN A 109 -4.85 -2.78 11.00
C ASN A 109 -5.08 -1.29 11.26
N ILE A 110 -5.84 -0.63 10.39
CA ILE A 110 -6.05 0.82 10.42
C ILE A 110 -6.58 1.30 11.78
N ASN A 111 -7.47 0.52 12.42
CA ASN A 111 -8.01 0.84 13.73
C ASN A 111 -8.45 2.31 13.84
N ASP A 112 -7.87 3.13 14.73
CA ASP A 112 -8.25 4.53 14.93
C ASP A 112 -7.40 5.53 14.11
N ALA A 113 -6.54 5.05 13.21
CA ALA A 113 -5.66 5.86 12.38
C ALA A 113 -6.36 6.61 11.24
N GLU A 114 -7.60 6.28 10.95
CA GLU A 114 -8.49 7.07 10.10
C GLU A 114 -9.70 7.54 10.90
N ALA A 115 -10.13 8.77 10.69
CA ALA A 115 -11.29 9.32 11.39
C ALA A 115 -12.09 10.29 10.53
N LEU A 116 -13.41 10.31 10.78
CA LEU A 116 -14.33 11.32 10.29
C LEU A 116 -14.29 12.52 11.26
N VAL A 117 -13.85 13.65 10.74
CA VAL A 117 -13.69 14.89 11.51
C VAL A 117 -14.61 15.95 10.95
N ALA A 118 -15.42 16.56 11.79
CA ALA A 118 -16.24 17.73 11.47
C ALA A 118 -15.45 19.00 11.76
N ARG A 119 -15.45 19.97 10.83
CA ARG A 119 -14.77 21.25 11.01
C ARG A 119 -15.52 22.10 12.05
N ASN A 120 -14.80 22.67 13.00
CA ASN A 120 -15.39 23.58 13.99
C ASN A 120 -16.06 24.77 13.27
N GLY A 121 -17.26 25.11 13.70
CA GLY A 121 -18.07 26.17 13.08
C GLY A 121 -18.88 25.73 11.82
N SER A 122 -18.77 24.47 11.36
CA SER A 122 -19.56 23.95 10.26
C SER A 122 -21.04 23.66 10.65
N GLY A 123 -21.34 23.65 11.95
CA GLY A 123 -22.64 23.23 12.48
C GLY A 123 -22.83 21.71 12.52
N VAL A 124 -21.80 20.93 12.21
CA VAL A 124 -21.86 19.44 12.24
C VAL A 124 -21.43 18.97 13.62
N THR A 125 -22.35 18.39 14.37
CA THR A 125 -22.13 17.85 15.72
C THR A 125 -22.33 16.34 15.82
N SER A 126 -22.78 15.71 14.74
CA SER A 126 -23.00 14.27 14.64
C SER A 126 -22.94 13.82 13.18
N ILE A 127 -22.88 12.50 12.94
CA ILE A 127 -22.91 11.95 11.58
C ILE A 127 -24.26 12.28 10.89
N ALA A 128 -25.36 12.26 11.64
CA ALA A 128 -26.68 12.63 11.11
C ALA A 128 -26.75 14.10 10.63
N ALA A 129 -25.98 15.00 11.26
CA ALA A 129 -25.92 16.41 10.87
C ALA A 129 -25.09 16.67 9.59
N LEU A 130 -24.53 15.63 8.96
CA LEU A 130 -23.83 15.72 7.68
C LEU A 130 -24.78 15.87 6.48
N LYS A 131 -26.10 15.65 6.65
CA LYS A 131 -27.08 15.87 5.60
C LYS A 131 -26.99 17.30 5.05
N GLY A 132 -26.85 17.44 3.73
CA GLY A 132 -26.65 18.73 3.04
C GLY A 132 -25.23 19.31 3.13
N LYS A 133 -24.33 18.68 3.87
CA LYS A 133 -22.95 19.13 4.08
C LYS A 133 -21.98 18.57 3.03
N LYS A 134 -20.79 19.19 2.96
CA LYS A 134 -19.72 18.79 2.04
C LYS A 134 -18.63 18.03 2.77
N ILE A 135 -18.38 16.79 2.37
CA ILE A 135 -17.30 15.94 2.89
C ILE A 135 -16.23 15.79 1.83
N GLY A 136 -14.98 16.14 2.14
CA GLY A 136 -13.82 15.85 1.29
C GLY A 136 -13.21 14.52 1.68
N VAL A 137 -13.01 13.61 0.71
CA VAL A 137 -12.42 12.29 0.96
C VAL A 137 -11.75 11.74 -0.31
N PRO A 138 -10.60 11.04 -0.21
CA PRO A 138 -10.01 10.38 -1.39
C PRO A 138 -10.90 9.21 -1.85
N PHE A 139 -11.40 9.25 -3.09
CA PHE A 139 -12.31 8.22 -3.58
C PHE A 139 -11.60 6.87 -3.73
N VAL A 140 -12.37 5.80 -3.52
CA VAL A 140 -11.93 4.39 -3.52
C VAL A 140 -10.97 4.06 -2.35
N SER A 141 -10.66 5.01 -1.45
CA SER A 141 -9.88 4.73 -0.25
C SER A 141 -10.69 3.99 0.83
N THR A 142 -10.01 3.49 1.86
CA THR A 142 -10.61 2.97 3.10
C THR A 142 -11.43 4.03 3.81
N SER A 143 -10.94 5.28 3.83
CA SER A 143 -11.66 6.44 4.34
C SER A 143 -12.96 6.72 3.58
N HIS A 144 -12.97 6.61 2.25
CA HIS A 144 -14.20 6.72 1.46
C HIS A 144 -15.19 5.60 1.80
N PHE A 145 -14.69 4.37 1.88
CA PHE A 145 -15.51 3.22 2.28
C PHE A 145 -16.14 3.43 3.65
N HIS A 146 -15.36 3.82 4.66
CA HIS A 146 -15.87 4.07 6.01
C HIS A 146 -16.75 5.32 6.10
N THR A 147 -16.56 6.34 5.25
CA THR A 147 -17.51 7.45 5.14
C THR A 147 -18.91 6.93 4.78
N LEU A 148 -19.01 6.08 3.76
CA LEU A 148 -20.28 5.53 3.31
C LEU A 148 -20.91 4.58 4.34
N VAL A 149 -20.09 3.74 5.00
CA VAL A 149 -20.54 2.85 6.08
C VAL A 149 -21.06 3.65 7.27
N ALA A 150 -20.36 4.71 7.67
CA ALA A 150 -20.77 5.55 8.80
C ALA A 150 -22.07 6.31 8.51
N LEU A 151 -22.22 6.85 7.30
CA LEU A 151 -23.48 7.50 6.87
C LEU A 151 -24.64 6.51 6.90
N GLN A 152 -24.46 5.32 6.33
CA GLN A 152 -25.48 4.27 6.31
C GLN A 152 -25.87 3.85 7.74
N ALA A 153 -24.91 3.65 8.64
CA ALA A 153 -25.16 3.29 10.04
C ALA A 153 -25.93 4.38 10.80
N ALA A 154 -25.74 5.65 10.41
CA ALA A 154 -26.46 6.79 10.98
C ALA A 154 -27.82 7.08 10.31
N GLY A 155 -28.27 6.23 9.35
CA GLY A 155 -29.51 6.43 8.60
C GLY A 155 -29.45 7.60 7.61
N VAL A 156 -28.27 8.07 7.23
CA VAL A 156 -28.08 9.15 6.26
C VAL A 156 -27.86 8.55 4.87
N ASN A 157 -28.72 8.94 3.92
CA ASN A 157 -28.50 8.56 2.52
C ASN A 157 -27.26 9.30 1.99
N PRO A 158 -26.25 8.60 1.44
CA PRO A 158 -25.08 9.24 0.86
C PRO A 158 -25.38 10.29 -0.20
N ASN A 159 -26.50 10.16 -0.94
CA ASN A 159 -26.94 11.14 -1.94
C ASN A 159 -27.44 12.45 -1.30
N ASP A 160 -27.75 12.46 -0.02
CA ASP A 160 -28.11 13.67 0.73
C ASP A 160 -26.86 14.43 1.23
N VAL A 161 -25.66 13.92 0.97
CA VAL A 161 -24.37 14.50 1.39
C VAL A 161 -23.53 14.81 0.15
N LYS A 162 -22.91 15.97 0.10
CA LYS A 162 -22.00 16.32 -1.00
C LYS A 162 -20.62 15.73 -0.74
N ILE A 163 -20.43 14.47 -1.14
CA ILE A 163 -19.11 13.82 -1.05
C ILE A 163 -18.27 14.24 -2.25
N VAL A 164 -17.08 14.80 -2.02
CA VAL A 164 -16.18 15.29 -3.07
C VAL A 164 -14.85 14.54 -3.01
N ASN A 165 -14.37 14.15 -4.20
CA ASN A 165 -13.08 13.47 -4.34
C ASN A 165 -11.94 14.47 -4.19
N LEU A 166 -11.22 14.38 -3.09
CA LEU A 166 -10.04 15.20 -2.80
C LEU A 166 -8.91 14.29 -2.32
N ARG A 167 -7.73 14.41 -2.90
CA ARG A 167 -6.51 13.77 -2.39
C ARG A 167 -6.08 14.39 -1.06
N PRO A 168 -5.27 13.72 -0.22
CA PRO A 168 -4.91 14.24 1.09
C PRO A 168 -4.36 15.68 1.09
N PRO A 169 -3.45 16.09 0.16
CA PRO A 169 -3.03 17.49 0.09
C PRO A 169 -4.17 18.47 -0.25
N GLU A 170 -5.11 18.03 -1.10
CA GLU A 170 -6.28 18.82 -1.49
C GLU A 170 -7.29 18.94 -0.33
N VAL A 171 -7.46 17.85 0.45
CA VAL A 171 -8.24 17.87 1.70
C VAL A 171 -7.67 18.89 2.66
N ALA A 172 -6.35 18.87 2.91
CA ALA A 172 -5.69 19.81 3.80
C ALA A 172 -5.87 21.28 3.36
N ALA A 173 -5.80 21.52 2.06
CA ALA A 173 -6.00 22.85 1.49
C ALA A 173 -7.48 23.30 1.59
N ALA A 174 -8.44 22.44 1.21
CA ALA A 174 -9.87 22.73 1.28
C ALA A 174 -10.35 22.94 2.72
N TRP A 175 -9.81 22.14 3.67
CA TRP A 175 -10.07 22.33 5.09
C TRP A 175 -9.63 23.71 5.60
N THR A 176 -8.42 24.10 5.25
CA THR A 176 -7.86 25.41 5.68
C THR A 176 -8.67 26.58 5.15
N ARG A 177 -9.20 26.49 3.92
CA ARG A 177 -10.06 27.51 3.33
C ARG A 177 -11.51 27.46 3.82
N GLY A 178 -11.94 26.38 4.48
CA GLY A 178 -13.33 26.17 4.87
C GLY A 178 -14.24 25.70 3.73
N ASP A 179 -13.67 25.14 2.65
CA ASP A 179 -14.42 24.68 1.48
C ASP A 179 -15.17 23.36 1.71
N ILE A 180 -14.81 22.62 2.78
CA ILE A 180 -15.46 21.38 3.23
C ILE A 180 -15.88 21.48 4.69
N ASP A 181 -16.99 20.84 5.03
CA ASP A 181 -17.56 20.82 6.39
C ASP A 181 -16.99 19.68 7.24
N ALA A 182 -16.59 18.59 6.58
CA ALA A 182 -16.03 17.42 7.21
C ALA A 182 -15.05 16.70 6.27
N THR A 183 -14.23 15.81 6.84
CA THR A 183 -13.37 14.92 6.09
C THR A 183 -13.21 13.58 6.82
N TYR A 184 -13.03 12.50 6.08
CA TYR A 184 -12.53 11.23 6.61
C TYR A 184 -11.14 11.01 6.03
N ILE A 185 -10.13 10.93 6.89
CA ILE A 185 -8.73 10.99 6.44
C ILE A 185 -7.79 10.35 7.47
N TRP A 186 -6.54 10.13 7.09
CA TRP A 186 -5.43 9.60 7.90
C TRP A 186 -4.31 10.63 8.09
N ASP A 187 -3.34 10.30 8.94
CA ASP A 187 -2.16 11.15 9.17
C ASP A 187 -1.21 11.17 7.95
N PRO A 188 -0.58 12.32 7.69
CA PRO A 188 -0.46 13.50 8.56
C PRO A 188 -1.62 14.51 8.47
N VAL A 189 -2.55 14.34 7.55
CA VAL A 189 -3.67 15.29 7.38
C VAL A 189 -4.64 15.20 8.54
N LEU A 190 -4.88 14.03 9.10
CA LEU A 190 -5.75 13.83 10.26
C LEU A 190 -5.30 14.65 11.46
N ALA A 191 -4.01 14.63 11.82
CA ALA A 191 -3.47 15.43 12.91
C ALA A 191 -3.72 16.92 12.69
N LYS A 192 -3.55 17.40 11.45
CA LYS A 192 -3.80 18.80 11.09
C LYS A 192 -5.28 19.20 11.24
N VAL A 193 -6.21 18.39 10.74
CA VAL A 193 -7.63 18.73 10.77
C VAL A 193 -8.21 18.61 12.17
N LYS A 194 -7.68 17.72 13.02
CA LYS A 194 -8.05 17.60 14.45
C LYS A 194 -7.77 18.86 15.26
N GLN A 195 -6.82 19.72 14.84
CA GLN A 195 -6.53 20.99 15.55
C GLN A 195 -7.69 21.99 15.48
N SER A 196 -8.54 21.88 14.46
CA SER A 196 -9.68 22.77 14.23
C SER A 196 -10.97 22.03 13.91
N GLY A 197 -11.08 20.78 14.34
CA GLY A 197 -12.22 19.92 14.12
C GLY A 197 -12.49 18.98 15.29
N THR A 198 -13.69 18.39 15.25
CA THR A 198 -14.15 17.41 16.24
C THR A 198 -14.27 16.05 15.56
N VAL A 199 -13.67 15.01 16.14
CA VAL A 199 -13.79 13.63 15.67
C VAL A 199 -15.21 13.14 15.94
N LEU A 200 -15.91 12.69 14.90
CA LEU A 200 -17.25 12.12 14.99
C LEU A 200 -17.21 10.60 15.17
N THR A 201 -16.27 9.94 14.49
CA THR A 201 -16.03 8.49 14.58
C THR A 201 -14.66 8.15 14.01
N THR A 202 -14.15 6.96 14.33
CA THR A 202 -12.90 6.40 13.78
C THR A 202 -13.20 5.13 12.98
N SER A 203 -12.22 4.69 12.17
CA SER A 203 -12.32 3.41 11.43
C SER A 203 -12.48 2.22 12.37
N GLY A 204 -11.82 2.23 13.53
CA GLY A 204 -11.99 1.22 14.58
C GLY A 204 -13.40 1.17 15.13
N GLN A 205 -14.00 2.33 15.42
CA GLN A 205 -15.40 2.41 15.87
C GLN A 205 -16.38 1.93 14.80
N VAL A 206 -16.19 2.36 13.55
CA VAL A 206 -17.01 1.92 12.41
C VAL A 206 -16.91 0.41 12.22
N ALA A 207 -15.69 -0.16 12.28
CA ALA A 207 -15.46 -1.59 12.17
C ALA A 207 -16.17 -2.37 13.29
N LYS A 208 -16.04 -1.90 14.53
CA LYS A 208 -16.69 -2.53 15.70
C LYS A 208 -18.21 -2.54 15.58
N GLN A 209 -18.82 -1.47 15.07
CA GLN A 209 -20.28 -1.34 14.94
C GLN A 209 -20.84 -2.11 13.76
N SER A 210 -20.12 -2.15 12.64
CA SER A 210 -20.60 -2.68 11.36
C SER A 210 -20.04 -4.06 10.98
N GLY A 211 -19.00 -4.54 11.66
CA GLY A 211 -18.25 -5.72 11.25
C GLY A 211 -17.36 -5.51 10.01
N LYS A 212 -17.24 -4.29 9.52
CA LYS A 212 -16.51 -3.94 8.28
C LYS A 212 -15.16 -3.31 8.59
N ALA A 213 -14.19 -4.15 8.98
CA ALA A 213 -12.81 -3.71 9.24
C ALA A 213 -12.04 -3.43 7.93
N THR A 214 -11.10 -2.51 7.99
CA THR A 214 -10.16 -2.19 6.91
C THR A 214 -8.72 -2.36 7.39
N PHE A 215 -7.82 -2.57 6.44
CA PHE A 215 -6.39 -2.69 6.67
C PHE A 215 -5.62 -2.03 5.54
N ASP A 216 -4.39 -1.67 5.79
CA ASP A 216 -3.43 -1.35 4.74
C ASP A 216 -2.51 -2.54 4.47
N GLY A 217 -2.11 -2.71 3.23
CA GLY A 217 -1.26 -3.82 2.81
C GLY A 217 -0.26 -3.43 1.74
N PHE A 218 0.86 -4.16 1.72
CA PHE A 218 1.72 -4.16 0.57
C PHE A 218 1.18 -5.10 -0.51
N VAL A 219 1.13 -4.57 -1.72
CA VAL A 219 0.68 -5.24 -2.93
C VAL A 219 1.85 -5.37 -3.89
N VAL A 220 1.98 -6.52 -4.52
CA VAL A 220 3.02 -6.79 -5.52
C VAL A 220 2.39 -7.20 -6.85
N SER A 221 3.01 -6.80 -7.97
CA SER A 221 2.74 -7.42 -9.27
C SER A 221 3.11 -8.90 -9.18
N ARG A 222 2.18 -9.81 -9.47
CA ARG A 222 2.46 -11.26 -9.45
C ARG A 222 3.55 -11.64 -10.44
N LYS A 223 3.62 -10.96 -11.59
CA LYS A 223 4.71 -11.15 -12.55
C LYS A 223 6.07 -10.87 -11.90
N PHE A 224 6.19 -9.76 -11.18
CA PHE A 224 7.43 -9.41 -10.48
C PHE A 224 7.73 -10.41 -9.34
N ALA A 225 6.74 -10.77 -8.52
CA ALA A 225 6.91 -11.70 -7.42
C ALA A 225 7.39 -13.09 -7.89
N ARG A 226 6.86 -13.59 -9.01
CA ARG A 226 7.31 -14.84 -9.63
C ARG A 226 8.74 -14.79 -10.13
N ALA A 227 9.14 -13.66 -10.73
CA ALA A 227 10.50 -13.46 -11.27
C ALA A 227 11.52 -13.14 -10.17
N ASN A 228 11.11 -12.52 -9.06
CA ASN A 228 11.99 -12.02 -8.00
C ASN A 228 11.49 -12.42 -6.60
N PRO A 229 11.25 -13.72 -6.31
CA PRO A 229 10.70 -14.13 -5.01
C PRO A 229 11.63 -13.80 -3.86
N GLU A 230 12.94 -13.88 -4.06
CA GLU A 230 13.95 -13.53 -3.06
C GLU A 230 13.91 -12.06 -2.64
N PHE A 231 13.58 -11.14 -3.57
CA PHE A 231 13.37 -9.75 -3.23
C PHE A 231 12.21 -9.59 -2.25
N VAL A 232 11.06 -10.18 -2.57
CA VAL A 232 9.85 -10.06 -1.73
C VAL A 232 10.07 -10.69 -0.36
N GLU A 233 10.73 -11.85 -0.30
CA GLU A 233 11.08 -12.51 0.98
C GLU A 233 11.98 -11.64 1.86
N ARG A 234 13.01 -11.02 1.28
CA ARG A 234 13.91 -10.14 2.03
C ARG A 234 13.22 -8.84 2.42
N PHE A 235 12.39 -8.29 1.55
CA PHE A 235 11.60 -7.09 1.86
C PHE A 235 10.62 -7.34 3.01
N VAL A 236 9.91 -8.48 3.04
CA VAL A 236 9.04 -8.86 4.17
C VAL A 236 9.82 -8.93 5.49
N LYS A 237 11.07 -9.42 5.48
CA LYS A 237 11.90 -9.42 6.69
C LYS A 237 12.22 -8.00 7.18
N VAL A 238 12.44 -7.05 6.26
CA VAL A 238 12.66 -5.64 6.62
C VAL A 238 11.39 -5.04 7.24
N LEU A 239 10.23 -5.29 6.64
CA LEU A 239 8.94 -4.84 7.19
C LEU A 239 8.69 -5.43 8.57
N ALA A 240 8.87 -6.74 8.71
CA ALA A 240 8.69 -7.46 9.99
C ALA A 240 9.62 -6.93 11.09
N ALA A 241 10.88 -6.62 10.74
CA ALA A 241 11.85 -6.07 11.69
C ALA A 241 11.47 -4.66 12.15
N ALA A 242 11.01 -3.79 11.24
CA ALA A 242 10.57 -2.44 11.57
C ALA A 242 9.35 -2.46 12.51
N ASP A 243 8.36 -3.29 12.21
CA ASP A 243 7.18 -3.44 13.04
C ASP A 243 7.50 -4.08 14.41
N ALA A 244 8.42 -5.05 14.44
CA ALA A 244 8.87 -5.69 15.68
C ALA A 244 9.60 -4.70 16.58
N ASP A 245 10.49 -3.87 16.02
CA ASP A 245 11.18 -2.82 16.78
C ASP A 245 10.19 -1.84 17.40
N TYR A 246 9.22 -1.36 16.62
CA TYR A 246 8.18 -0.48 17.15
C TYR A 246 7.37 -1.15 18.27
N ARG A 247 6.87 -2.38 18.06
CA ARG A 247 6.08 -3.09 19.10
C ARG A 247 6.87 -3.30 20.39
N ALA A 248 8.15 -3.66 20.28
CA ALA A 248 9.00 -3.92 21.44
C ALA A 248 9.45 -2.64 22.17
N HIS A 249 9.62 -1.55 21.43
CA HIS A 249 10.26 -0.33 21.91
C HIS A 249 9.45 0.94 21.68
N ALA A 250 8.11 0.86 21.64
CA ALA A 250 7.24 2.00 21.32
C ALA A 250 7.55 3.26 22.16
N ALA A 251 7.90 3.10 23.43
CA ALA A 251 8.30 4.21 24.31
C ALA A 251 9.62 4.91 23.88
N ALA A 252 10.48 4.22 23.14
CA ALA A 252 11.72 4.78 22.59
C ALA A 252 11.47 5.53 21.27
N TRP A 253 10.35 5.28 20.61
CA TRP A 253 9.92 6.00 19.40
C TRP A 253 9.28 7.33 19.77
N LYS A 254 10.09 8.26 20.27
CA LYS A 254 9.69 9.58 20.77
C LYS A 254 10.37 10.70 19.99
N VAL A 255 9.88 11.91 20.14
CA VAL A 255 10.52 13.10 19.59
C VAL A 255 12.01 13.13 19.97
N GLY A 256 12.87 13.32 18.98
CA GLY A 256 14.33 13.28 19.13
C GLY A 256 14.96 11.92 18.81
N SER A 257 14.16 10.83 18.66
CA SER A 257 14.70 9.55 18.18
C SER A 257 14.92 9.57 16.67
N PRO A 258 15.93 8.82 16.14
CA PRO A 258 16.17 8.74 14.70
C PRO A 258 14.99 8.12 13.94
N GLN A 259 14.27 7.19 14.55
CA GLN A 259 13.09 6.56 13.96
C GLN A 259 11.99 7.59 13.71
N VAL A 260 11.62 8.37 14.74
CA VAL A 260 10.57 9.40 14.62
C VAL A 260 10.97 10.50 13.64
N ALA A 261 12.23 10.90 13.65
CA ALA A 261 12.74 11.86 12.67
C ALA A 261 12.63 11.36 11.22
N ALA A 262 12.96 10.08 11.00
CA ALA A 262 12.87 9.44 9.69
C ALA A 262 11.42 9.29 9.22
N VAL A 263 10.52 8.82 10.10
CA VAL A 263 9.08 8.72 9.81
C VAL A 263 8.52 10.08 9.44
N ALA A 264 8.78 11.12 10.24
CA ALA A 264 8.33 12.49 9.95
C ALA A 264 8.83 12.99 8.59
N LYS A 265 10.13 12.78 8.29
CA LYS A 265 10.75 13.21 7.03
C LYS A 265 10.09 12.56 5.82
N VAL A 266 9.84 11.25 5.88
CA VAL A 266 9.30 10.49 4.74
C VAL A 266 7.80 10.73 4.56
N SER A 267 7.02 10.73 5.65
CA SER A 267 5.57 10.93 5.61
C SER A 267 5.15 12.40 5.48
N GLY A 268 6.06 13.35 5.73
CA GLY A 268 5.71 14.78 5.79
C GLY A 268 4.93 15.19 7.05
N ALA A 269 4.89 14.31 8.06
CA ALA A 269 4.23 14.60 9.33
C ALA A 269 5.03 15.61 10.17
N ASN A 270 4.34 16.33 11.05
CA ASN A 270 5.03 17.06 12.10
C ASN A 270 5.66 16.04 13.06
N VAL A 271 6.94 16.21 13.35
CA VAL A 271 7.70 15.29 14.21
C VAL A 271 7.05 15.10 15.58
N ALA A 272 6.38 16.11 16.11
CA ALA A 272 5.68 16.05 17.39
C ALA A 272 4.45 15.12 17.36
N ASP A 273 3.81 14.96 16.20
CA ASP A 273 2.60 14.17 16.05
C ASP A 273 2.89 12.67 15.80
N VAL A 274 4.09 12.33 15.31
CA VAL A 274 4.45 10.97 14.88
C VAL A 274 4.22 9.91 15.97
N PRO A 275 4.63 10.08 17.25
CA PRO A 275 4.40 9.05 18.26
C PRO A 275 2.92 8.78 18.51
N ALA A 276 2.10 9.82 18.55
CA ALA A 276 0.66 9.70 18.74
C ALA A 276 -0.03 9.06 17.51
N SER A 277 0.43 9.40 16.31
CA SER A 277 -0.07 8.82 15.05
C SER A 277 0.23 7.33 14.95
N LEU A 278 1.47 6.91 15.27
CA LEU A 278 1.86 5.49 15.28
C LEU A 278 0.99 4.65 16.24
N ALA A 279 0.62 5.22 17.37
CA ALA A 279 -0.19 4.54 18.39
C ALA A 279 -1.66 4.29 17.98
N LEU A 280 -2.12 4.90 16.88
CA LEU A 280 -3.48 4.70 16.37
C LEU A 280 -3.63 3.41 15.57
N TYR A 281 -2.54 2.85 15.08
CA TYR A 281 -2.49 1.61 14.31
C TYR A 281 -2.24 0.39 15.19
N ALA A 282 -2.58 -0.80 14.66
CA ALA A 282 -2.07 -2.06 15.18
C ALA A 282 -1.27 -2.77 14.09
N PHE A 283 -0.02 -3.16 14.42
CA PHE A 283 0.91 -3.81 13.51
C PHE A 283 0.95 -5.31 13.79
N PRO A 284 0.32 -6.19 12.96
CA PRO A 284 0.29 -7.62 13.20
C PRO A 284 1.67 -8.26 13.08
N THR A 285 1.94 -9.23 13.95
CA THR A 285 3.17 -10.04 13.84
C THR A 285 3.14 -10.94 12.60
N PRO A 286 4.30 -11.42 12.10
CA PRO A 286 4.34 -12.38 10.99
C PRO A 286 3.50 -13.63 11.26
N ALA A 287 3.48 -14.15 12.51
CA ALA A 287 2.68 -15.30 12.89
C ALA A 287 1.16 -15.02 12.80
N GLU A 288 0.71 -13.86 13.29
CA GLU A 288 -0.68 -13.43 13.14
C GLU A 288 -1.06 -13.25 11.67
N GLN A 289 -0.17 -12.64 10.88
CA GLN A 289 -0.41 -12.45 9.44
C GLN A 289 -0.49 -13.77 8.67
N ALA A 290 0.32 -14.77 9.03
CA ALA A 290 0.30 -16.10 8.42
C ALA A 290 -0.91 -16.94 8.85
N SER A 291 -1.63 -16.53 9.89
CA SER A 291 -2.82 -17.21 10.40
C SER A 291 -4.09 -16.87 9.62
N PRO A 292 -5.21 -17.58 9.85
CA PRO A 292 -6.51 -17.21 9.27
C PRO A 292 -7.04 -15.83 9.70
N THR A 293 -6.46 -15.21 10.72
CA THR A 293 -6.82 -13.84 11.11
C THR A 293 -6.55 -12.85 9.98
N TRP A 294 -5.48 -13.06 9.20
CA TRP A 294 -5.09 -12.15 8.13
C TRP A 294 -4.97 -12.84 6.77
N LEU A 295 -3.76 -13.26 6.36
CA LEU A 295 -3.48 -13.73 4.99
C LEU A 295 -3.61 -15.25 4.83
N GLY A 296 -3.43 -16.02 5.92
CA GLY A 296 -3.51 -17.47 5.90
C GLY A 296 -4.94 -18.01 5.91
N GLY A 297 -5.12 -19.30 5.59
CA GLY A 297 -6.43 -19.98 5.66
C GLY A 297 -7.29 -19.90 4.40
N GLY A 298 -6.76 -19.41 3.29
CA GLY A 298 -7.47 -19.36 1.99
C GLY A 298 -8.76 -18.55 2.07
N ALA A 299 -9.90 -19.09 1.67
CA ALA A 299 -11.20 -18.41 1.70
C ALA A 299 -11.65 -18.01 3.12
N GLN A 300 -11.06 -18.58 4.18
CA GLN A 300 -11.34 -18.20 5.56
C GLN A 300 -10.44 -17.07 6.07
N ALA A 301 -9.43 -16.68 5.29
CA ALA A 301 -8.54 -15.57 5.64
C ALA A 301 -9.30 -14.27 5.90
N GLY A 302 -8.98 -13.59 7.00
CA GLY A 302 -9.61 -12.33 7.38
C GLY A 302 -9.44 -11.25 6.31
N ALA A 303 -8.25 -11.17 5.70
CA ALA A 303 -7.99 -10.25 4.59
C ALA A 303 -8.89 -10.56 3.38
N ALA A 304 -9.03 -11.82 2.99
CA ALA A 304 -9.92 -12.21 1.87
C ALA A 304 -11.38 -11.85 2.16
N LYS A 305 -11.86 -12.10 3.38
CA LYS A 305 -13.21 -11.72 3.81
C LYS A 305 -13.43 -10.21 3.82
N SER A 306 -12.43 -9.45 4.31
CA SER A 306 -12.48 -7.98 4.31
C SER A 306 -12.54 -7.43 2.88
N LEU A 307 -11.70 -7.97 1.97
CA LEU A 307 -11.71 -7.59 0.55
C LEU A 307 -13.06 -7.91 -0.10
N ALA A 308 -13.62 -9.09 0.16
CA ALA A 308 -14.93 -9.50 -0.37
C ALA A 308 -16.06 -8.59 0.13
N ALA A 309 -16.11 -8.31 1.44
CA ALA A 309 -17.12 -7.42 2.03
C ALA A 309 -17.02 -5.99 1.49
N THR A 310 -15.78 -5.49 1.35
CA THR A 310 -15.51 -4.17 0.78
C THR A 310 -15.95 -4.11 -0.68
N ALA A 311 -15.61 -5.10 -1.50
CA ALA A 311 -15.98 -5.14 -2.91
C ALA A 311 -17.50 -5.24 -3.10
N ALA A 312 -18.18 -6.08 -2.32
CA ALA A 312 -19.64 -6.18 -2.35
C ALA A 312 -20.29 -4.81 -2.04
N PHE A 313 -19.76 -4.12 -1.04
CA PHE A 313 -20.25 -2.79 -0.68
C PHE A 313 -19.97 -1.75 -1.77
N LEU A 314 -18.75 -1.70 -2.32
CA LEU A 314 -18.39 -0.79 -3.41
C LEU A 314 -19.24 -1.03 -4.67
N LYS A 315 -19.58 -2.31 -4.97
CA LYS A 315 -20.51 -2.64 -6.06
C LYS A 315 -21.90 -2.12 -5.79
N ALA A 316 -22.43 -2.31 -4.58
CA ALA A 316 -23.74 -1.80 -4.19
C ALA A 316 -23.83 -0.27 -4.26
N GLN A 317 -22.69 0.43 -4.07
CA GLN A 317 -22.58 1.88 -4.25
C GLN A 317 -22.28 2.32 -5.71
N GLY A 318 -22.22 1.37 -6.66
CA GLY A 318 -21.89 1.67 -8.06
C GLY A 318 -20.43 2.07 -8.33
N THR A 319 -19.54 1.94 -7.34
CA THR A 319 -18.13 2.32 -7.46
C THR A 319 -17.34 1.32 -8.30
N ILE A 320 -17.69 0.04 -8.23
CA ILE A 320 -17.13 -1.04 -9.06
C ILE A 320 -18.26 -1.84 -9.71
N GLN A 321 -17.97 -2.50 -10.85
CA GLN A 321 -18.97 -3.25 -11.60
C GLN A 321 -18.97 -4.76 -11.27
N THR A 322 -17.80 -5.31 -11.00
CA THR A 322 -17.60 -6.75 -10.77
C THR A 322 -17.15 -7.04 -9.35
N VAL A 323 -17.48 -8.23 -8.87
CA VAL A 323 -17.02 -8.79 -7.59
C VAL A 323 -16.55 -10.20 -7.86
N LEU A 324 -15.40 -10.59 -7.33
CA LEU A 324 -14.90 -11.95 -7.42
C LEU A 324 -15.74 -12.89 -6.55
N ALA A 325 -15.90 -14.13 -6.97
CA ALA A 325 -16.54 -15.17 -6.16
C ALA A 325 -15.71 -15.50 -4.91
N ASP A 326 -14.38 -15.41 -5.01
CA ASP A 326 -13.45 -15.66 -3.91
C ASP A 326 -12.24 -14.71 -4.03
N TYR A 327 -12.02 -13.88 -3.00
CA TYR A 327 -10.88 -12.95 -2.94
C TYR A 327 -9.60 -13.61 -2.42
N SER A 328 -9.66 -14.83 -1.88
CA SER A 328 -8.47 -15.56 -1.45
C SER A 328 -7.53 -15.88 -2.60
N VAL A 329 -8.04 -16.03 -3.82
CA VAL A 329 -7.23 -16.21 -5.03
C VAL A 329 -6.33 -15.00 -5.32
N GLY A 330 -6.68 -13.84 -4.75
CA GLY A 330 -5.91 -12.60 -4.83
C GLY A 330 -4.80 -12.51 -3.78
N VAL A 331 -4.97 -13.15 -2.63
CA VAL A 331 -4.08 -13.01 -1.47
C VAL A 331 -2.90 -13.98 -1.57
N ASP A 332 -1.69 -13.51 -1.23
CA ASP A 332 -0.49 -14.34 -1.26
C ASP A 332 0.16 -14.44 0.14
N PRO A 333 -0.13 -15.52 0.89
CA PRO A 333 0.42 -15.71 2.23
C PRO A 333 1.84 -16.32 2.24
N GLN A 334 2.39 -16.77 1.09
CA GLN A 334 3.63 -17.56 1.06
C GLN A 334 4.83 -16.82 1.68
N PHE A 335 4.93 -15.51 1.46
CA PHE A 335 6.07 -14.72 1.93
C PHE A 335 6.02 -14.51 3.44
N VAL A 336 4.84 -14.20 3.98
CA VAL A 336 4.68 -14.04 5.43
C VAL A 336 4.79 -15.38 6.17
N GLN A 337 4.35 -16.49 5.57
CA GLN A 337 4.50 -17.83 6.14
C GLN A 337 5.99 -18.22 6.28
N LYS A 338 6.84 -17.79 5.35
CA LYS A 338 8.31 -17.97 5.47
C LYS A 338 8.92 -17.10 6.56
N ALA A 339 8.41 -15.89 6.74
CA ALA A 339 8.89 -14.97 7.78
C ALA A 339 8.41 -15.35 9.19
N ALA A 340 7.35 -16.13 9.32
CA ALA A 340 6.78 -16.60 10.59
C ALA A 340 7.47 -17.86 11.14
N ARG A 341 8.33 -18.52 10.37
CA ARG A 341 9.16 -19.68 10.75
C ARG A 341 10.45 -19.27 11.43
#